data_306e824742e35a7749adf1bfad16a79e
#
_entry.id   306e824742e35a7749adf1bfad16a79e
#
_cell.length_a   1.000
_cell.length_b   1.000
_cell.length_c   1.000
_cell.angle_alpha   90.00
_cell.angle_beta   90.00
_cell.angle_gamma   90.00
#
_symmetry.space_group_name_H-M   'P 1'
#
loop_
_entity.id
_entity.type
_entity.pdbx_description
1 polymer ?
#
loop_
_entity_poly.entity_id
_entity_poly.type
_entity_poly.pdbx_seq_one_letter_code
_entity_poly.pdbx_strand_id
1 'polypeptide(L)'
;MRLDLTVDGNNQWFVPAWVAIGGKCYRVRFKVDTGCNSLVLSHSTLKNMGFSVSEDDLSKLPFLSGKLASGKEDTFVKLGAVSLCQDKNQAKQICKANAICHSTHETHDLLGTEVLRRFSSVTFNLFGNKYMELK
;
A
#
# COMPACT_ATOMS: atom_id res chain seq x y z
N MET A 1 12.89 -8.34 9.37
CA MET A 1 11.51 -8.41 9.92
C MET A 1 10.66 -9.28 9.03
N ARG A 2 9.69 -9.94 9.60
CA ARG A 2 8.79 -10.85 8.87
C ARG A 2 7.36 -10.36 8.93
N LEU A 3 6.69 -10.38 7.77
CA LEU A 3 5.27 -10.11 7.65
C LEU A 3 4.57 -11.39 7.16
N ASP A 4 3.45 -11.72 7.78
CA ASP A 4 2.68 -12.88 7.36
C ASP A 4 2.25 -12.74 5.90
N LEU A 5 2.43 -13.79 5.11
CA LEU A 5 2.08 -13.82 3.70
C LEU A 5 0.88 -14.73 3.48
N THR A 6 -0.13 -14.22 2.80
CA THR A 6 -1.26 -15.03 2.33
C THR A 6 -1.28 -15.05 0.81
N VAL A 7 -1.65 -16.18 0.24
CA VAL A 7 -1.79 -16.37 -1.20
C VAL A 7 -3.25 -16.73 -1.45
N ASP A 8 -3.92 -15.97 -2.31
CA ASP A 8 -5.32 -16.24 -2.66
C ASP A 8 -5.44 -17.29 -3.78
N GLY A 9 -6.68 -17.61 -4.18
CA GLY A 9 -6.96 -18.58 -5.23
C GLY A 9 -6.46 -18.17 -6.62
N ASN A 10 -6.10 -16.91 -6.83
CA ASN A 10 -5.55 -16.37 -8.07
C ASN A 10 -4.03 -16.20 -8.04
N ASN A 11 -3.35 -16.81 -7.07
CA ASN A 11 -1.92 -16.66 -6.83
C ASN A 11 -1.47 -15.21 -6.57
N GLN A 12 -2.35 -14.39 -6.06
CA GLN A 12 -2.00 -13.05 -5.59
C GLN A 12 -1.49 -13.12 -4.16
N TRP A 13 -0.44 -12.35 -3.86
CA TRP A 13 0.25 -12.37 -2.58
C TRP A 13 -0.09 -11.13 -1.77
N PHE A 14 -0.47 -11.34 -0.51
CA PHE A 14 -0.88 -10.26 0.38
C PHE A 14 -0.11 -10.31 1.69
N VAL A 15 0.21 -9.13 2.19
CA VAL A 15 0.81 -8.95 3.52
C VAL A 15 0.04 -7.90 4.29
N PRO A 16 -0.15 -8.05 5.62
CA PRO A 16 -0.78 -7.03 6.44
C PRO A 16 0.25 -6.01 6.89
N ALA A 17 -0.17 -4.76 6.98
CA ALA A 17 0.58 -3.73 7.66
C ALA A 17 -0.39 -2.72 8.29
N TRP A 18 0.05 -2.07 9.36
CA TRP A 18 -0.69 -0.97 9.95
C TRP A 18 -0.23 0.33 9.32
N VAL A 19 -1.18 1.12 8.84
CA VAL A 19 -0.93 2.40 8.17
C VAL A 19 -1.33 3.52 9.10
N ALA A 20 -0.41 4.43 9.38
CA ALA A 20 -0.69 5.60 10.18
C ALA A 20 -0.65 6.85 9.31
N ILE A 21 -1.76 7.56 9.27
CA ILE A 21 -1.94 8.84 8.57
C ILE A 21 -2.75 9.77 9.46
N GLY A 22 -2.26 10.99 9.65
CA GLY A 22 -3.03 12.05 10.31
C GLY A 22 -3.56 11.67 11.69
N GLY A 23 -2.81 10.92 12.47
CA GLY A 23 -3.19 10.46 13.80
C GLY A 23 -4.12 9.24 13.81
N LYS A 24 -4.46 8.70 12.66
CA LYS A 24 -5.27 7.49 12.51
C LYS A 24 -4.39 6.32 12.11
N CYS A 25 -4.69 5.13 12.62
CA CYS A 25 -3.94 3.91 12.35
C CYS A 25 -4.92 2.79 11.98
N TYR A 26 -4.69 2.18 10.82
CA TYR A 26 -5.56 1.14 10.28
C TYR A 26 -4.76 -0.04 9.76
N ARG A 27 -5.26 -1.25 9.98
CA ARG A 27 -4.69 -2.46 9.41
C ARG A 27 -5.16 -2.61 7.97
N VAL A 28 -4.20 -2.72 7.07
CA VAL A 28 -4.43 -2.83 5.63
C VAL A 28 -3.83 -4.13 5.11
N ARG A 29 -4.56 -4.82 4.27
CA ARG A 29 -4.09 -6.00 3.56
C ARG A 29 -3.56 -5.57 2.20
N PHE A 30 -2.25 -5.50 2.06
CA PHE A 30 -1.59 -5.07 0.84
C PHE A 30 -1.33 -6.22 -0.11
N LYS A 31 -1.67 -6.02 -1.38
CA LYS A 31 -1.18 -6.87 -2.45
C LYS A 31 0.26 -6.50 -2.75
N VAL A 32 1.15 -7.48 -2.72
CA VAL A 32 2.55 -7.28 -3.11
C VAL A 32 2.62 -7.21 -4.63
N ASP A 33 3.04 -6.08 -5.16
CA ASP A 33 3.04 -5.82 -6.60
C ASP A 33 4.36 -5.16 -7.03
N THR A 34 5.29 -5.96 -7.51
CA THR A 34 6.60 -5.50 -7.99
C THR A 34 6.51 -4.72 -9.30
N GLY A 35 5.41 -4.84 -10.02
CA GLY A 35 5.12 -4.05 -11.22
C GLY A 35 4.60 -2.65 -10.93
N CYS A 36 4.26 -2.37 -9.68
CA CYS A 36 3.82 -1.06 -9.23
C CYS A 36 4.96 -0.32 -8.55
N ASN A 37 5.18 0.95 -8.91
CA ASN A 37 6.23 1.77 -8.30
C ASN A 37 5.83 2.32 -6.94
N SER A 38 4.54 2.42 -6.66
CA SER A 38 4.02 3.22 -5.56
C SER A 38 3.47 2.37 -4.41
N LEU A 39 3.35 3.00 -3.25
CA LEU A 39 2.47 2.53 -2.19
C LEU A 39 1.09 3.11 -2.47
N VAL A 40 0.12 2.25 -2.76
CA VAL A 40 -1.23 2.66 -3.12
C VAL A 40 -2.20 2.34 -2.01
N LEU A 41 -2.96 3.34 -1.58
CA LEU A 41 -4.12 3.15 -0.72
C LEU A 41 -5.39 3.31 -1.54
N SER A 42 -6.29 2.35 -1.46
CA SER A 42 -7.55 2.37 -2.20
C SER A 42 -8.52 3.40 -1.60
N HIS A 43 -9.49 3.82 -2.41
CA HIS A 43 -10.59 4.68 -1.94
C HIS A 43 -11.31 4.04 -0.75
N SER A 44 -11.54 2.74 -0.80
CA SER A 44 -12.19 1.97 0.25
C SER A 44 -11.43 2.06 1.57
N THR A 45 -10.12 1.88 1.52
CA THR A 45 -9.25 1.99 2.70
C THR A 45 -9.28 3.40 3.28
N LEU A 46 -9.14 4.42 2.44
CA LEU A 46 -9.19 5.82 2.89
C LEU A 46 -10.53 6.16 3.52
N LYS A 47 -11.63 5.69 2.94
CA LYS A 47 -12.97 5.86 3.51
C LYS A 47 -13.10 5.20 4.86
N ASN A 48 -12.59 3.97 5.01
CA ASN A 48 -12.59 3.24 6.27
C ASN A 48 -11.74 3.93 7.35
N MET A 49 -10.69 4.63 6.93
CA MET A 49 -9.87 5.47 7.82
C MET A 49 -10.56 6.79 8.20
N GLY A 50 -11.72 7.08 7.64
CA GLY A 50 -12.48 8.30 7.91
C GLY A 50 -12.08 9.50 7.05
N PHE A 51 -11.35 9.27 5.97
CA PHE A 51 -11.06 10.32 4.99
C PHE A 51 -12.20 10.40 3.97
N SER A 52 -12.60 11.62 3.63
CA SER A 52 -13.55 11.87 2.56
C SER A 52 -12.83 11.75 1.22
N VAL A 53 -13.24 10.81 0.38
CA VAL A 53 -12.66 10.55 -0.94
C VAL A 53 -13.71 10.66 -2.04
N SER A 54 -14.37 11.79 -2.11
CA SER A 54 -15.18 12.13 -3.27
C SER A 54 -14.26 12.54 -4.43
N GLU A 55 -14.73 12.44 -5.68
CA GLU A 55 -14.00 12.96 -6.84
C GLU A 55 -13.67 14.43 -6.68
N ASP A 56 -14.55 15.21 -6.06
CA ASP A 56 -14.34 16.63 -5.78
C ASP A 56 -13.20 16.85 -4.78
N ASP A 57 -13.09 16.01 -3.75
CA ASP A 57 -12.00 16.09 -2.77
C ASP A 57 -10.67 15.71 -3.41
N LEU A 58 -10.68 14.70 -4.26
CA LEU A 58 -9.49 14.28 -5.01
C LEU A 58 -9.03 15.37 -5.97
N SER A 59 -9.95 16.15 -6.55
CA SER A 59 -9.63 17.22 -7.47
C SER A 59 -8.88 18.40 -6.82
N LYS A 60 -8.93 18.51 -5.50
CA LYS A 60 -8.27 19.58 -4.73
C LYS A 60 -6.85 19.26 -4.29
N LEU A 61 -6.44 18.01 -4.47
CA LEU A 61 -5.12 17.53 -4.06
C LEU A 61 -4.14 17.53 -5.24
N PRO A 62 -2.82 17.59 -4.99
CA PRO A 62 -1.84 17.54 -6.08
C PRO A 62 -1.91 16.24 -6.86
N PHE A 63 -1.95 16.33 -8.19
CA PHE A 63 -2.02 15.17 -9.08
C PHE A 63 -0.68 14.81 -9.66
N LEU A 64 -0.47 13.50 -9.85
CA LEU A 64 0.49 12.93 -10.77
C LEU A 64 -0.27 12.12 -11.81
N SER A 65 0.19 12.13 -13.05
CA SER A 65 -0.32 11.22 -14.07
C SER A 65 0.62 10.05 -14.29
N GLY A 66 0.07 8.90 -14.65
CA GLY A 66 0.84 7.69 -14.93
C GLY A 66 0.03 6.75 -15.80
N LYS A 67 0.65 5.64 -16.20
CA LYS A 67 -0.02 4.60 -16.99
C LYS A 67 -0.33 3.40 -16.13
N LEU A 68 -1.55 2.89 -16.27
CA LEU A 68 -1.95 1.60 -15.72
C LEU A 68 -1.31 0.45 -16.52
N ALA A 69 -1.32 -0.75 -15.96
CA ALA A 69 -0.86 -1.96 -16.66
C ALA A 69 -1.62 -2.20 -17.98
N SER A 70 -2.86 -1.72 -18.08
CA SER A 70 -3.68 -1.76 -19.30
C SER A 70 -3.25 -0.78 -20.39
N GLY A 71 -2.25 0.08 -20.13
CA GLY A 71 -1.83 1.16 -21.03
C GLY A 71 -2.66 2.42 -20.94
N LYS A 72 -3.74 2.43 -20.16
CA LYS A 72 -4.55 3.63 -19.94
C LYS A 72 -3.83 4.61 -19.02
N GLU A 73 -3.95 5.89 -19.32
CA GLU A 73 -3.50 6.94 -18.41
C GLU A 73 -4.44 7.03 -17.21
N ASP A 74 -3.86 7.19 -16.03
CA ASP A 74 -4.60 7.43 -14.79
C ASP A 74 -3.99 8.61 -14.06
N THR A 75 -4.80 9.26 -13.26
CA THR A 75 -4.36 10.32 -12.37
C THR A 75 -4.24 9.79 -10.96
N PHE A 76 -3.19 10.23 -10.26
CA PHE A 76 -2.92 9.85 -8.89
C PHE A 76 -3.01 11.07 -7.99
N VAL A 77 -3.48 10.84 -6.80
CA VAL A 77 -3.46 11.84 -5.73
C VAL A 77 -2.34 11.49 -4.77
N LYS A 78 -1.45 12.44 -4.54
CA LYS A 78 -0.41 12.28 -3.52
C LYS A 78 -1.01 12.41 -2.13
N LEU A 79 -0.83 11.39 -1.32
CA LEU A 79 -1.26 11.40 0.07
C LEU A 79 -0.16 11.86 1.03
N GLY A 80 1.08 11.98 0.52
CA GLY A 80 2.24 12.29 1.33
C GLY A 80 2.83 11.09 2.04
N ALA A 81 3.70 11.37 3.02
CA ALA A 81 4.39 10.33 3.77
C ALA A 81 3.45 9.68 4.78
N VAL A 82 3.41 8.36 4.78
CA VAL A 82 2.69 7.55 5.75
C VAL A 82 3.66 6.64 6.48
N SER A 83 3.34 6.26 7.71
CA SER A 83 4.10 5.27 8.46
C SER A 83 3.48 3.90 8.28
N LEU A 84 4.30 2.92 7.91
CA LEU A 84 3.93 1.50 7.89
C LEU A 84 4.53 0.83 9.12
N CYS A 85 3.71 0.09 9.85
CA CYS A 85 4.10 -0.58 11.09
C CYS A 85 3.61 -2.02 11.10
N GLN A 86 4.29 -2.87 11.89
CA GLN A 86 3.86 -4.25 12.09
C GLN A 86 2.73 -4.36 13.13
N ASP A 87 2.57 -3.34 13.97
CA ASP A 87 1.65 -3.35 15.11
C ASP A 87 0.81 -2.07 15.17
N LYS A 88 -0.35 -2.20 15.81
CA LYS A 88 -1.30 -1.11 16.00
C LYS A 88 -0.71 0.07 16.80
N ASN A 89 0.18 -0.21 17.73
CA ASN A 89 0.77 0.80 18.60
C ASN A 89 1.94 1.55 17.97
N GLN A 90 2.27 1.23 16.71
CA GLN A 90 3.35 1.86 15.95
C GLN A 90 4.73 1.70 16.61
N ALA A 91 4.90 0.69 17.48
CA ALA A 91 6.16 0.41 18.17
C ALA A 91 7.19 -0.26 17.25
N LYS A 92 6.71 -1.02 16.26
CA LYS A 92 7.54 -1.74 15.29
C LYS A 92 7.33 -1.16 13.90
N GLN A 93 8.05 -0.10 13.61
CA GLN A 93 7.98 0.57 12.31
C GLN A 93 8.63 -0.27 11.22
N ILE A 94 7.93 -0.45 10.08
CA ILE A 94 8.49 -1.03 8.87
C ILE A 94 9.28 0.04 8.13
N CYS A 95 8.62 1.11 7.73
CA CYS A 95 9.23 2.28 7.08
C CYS A 95 8.23 3.44 7.02
N LYS A 96 8.74 4.60 6.63
CA LYS A 96 7.92 5.70 6.11
C LYS A 96 8.01 5.68 4.61
N ALA A 97 6.89 5.82 3.93
CA ALA A 97 6.82 5.80 2.48
C ALA A 97 5.78 6.81 1.98
N ASN A 98 6.00 7.33 0.78
CA ASN A 98 5.02 8.19 0.14
C ASN A 98 3.90 7.33 -0.45
N ALA A 99 2.66 7.65 -0.09
CA ALA A 99 1.49 6.95 -0.58
C ALA A 99 0.75 7.79 -1.62
N ILE A 100 0.08 7.09 -2.50
CA ILE A 100 -0.82 7.67 -3.50
C ILE A 100 -2.17 6.98 -3.45
N CYS A 101 -3.18 7.65 -4.01
CA CYS A 101 -4.48 7.08 -4.30
C CYS A 101 -4.78 7.28 -5.79
N HIS A 102 -5.23 6.25 -6.48
CA HIS A 102 -5.70 6.38 -7.86
C HIS A 102 -7.01 7.15 -7.90
N SER A 103 -7.21 7.97 -8.94
CA SER A 103 -8.48 8.65 -9.18
C SER A 103 -9.58 7.69 -9.62
N THR A 104 -9.20 6.56 -10.20
CA THR A 104 -10.11 5.47 -10.55
C THR A 104 -10.30 4.52 -9.37
N HIS A 105 -11.38 3.74 -9.40
CA HIS A 105 -11.67 2.77 -8.34
C HIS A 105 -10.72 1.56 -8.40
N GLU A 106 -9.49 1.76 -7.94
CA GLU A 106 -8.60 0.64 -7.69
C GLU A 106 -9.10 -0.12 -6.45
N THR A 107 -9.28 -1.42 -6.59
CA THR A 107 -9.85 -2.27 -5.53
C THR A 107 -8.82 -2.78 -4.55
N HIS A 108 -7.53 -2.73 -4.89
CA HIS A 108 -6.45 -3.24 -4.06
C HIS A 108 -5.58 -2.11 -3.50
N ASP A 109 -5.20 -2.26 -2.24
CA ASP A 109 -4.07 -1.54 -1.68
C ASP A 109 -2.81 -2.25 -2.16
N LEU A 110 -1.85 -1.50 -2.71
CA LEU A 110 -0.66 -2.07 -3.36
C LEU A 110 0.61 -1.70 -2.60
N LEU A 111 1.42 -2.71 -2.31
CA LEU A 111 2.76 -2.55 -1.78
C LEU A 111 3.74 -2.73 -2.93
N GLY A 112 4.15 -1.62 -3.52
CA GLY A 112 5.04 -1.58 -4.67
C GLY A 112 6.50 -1.34 -4.30
N THR A 113 7.30 -1.02 -5.31
CA THR A 113 8.75 -0.85 -5.13
C THR A 113 9.13 0.37 -4.30
N GLU A 114 8.24 1.35 -4.13
CA GLU A 114 8.47 2.47 -3.19
C GLU A 114 8.79 1.98 -1.78
N VAL A 115 8.16 0.89 -1.35
CA VAL A 115 8.43 0.26 -0.06
C VAL A 115 9.57 -0.76 -0.18
N LEU A 116 9.47 -1.66 -1.13
CA LEU A 116 10.39 -2.81 -1.23
C LEU A 116 11.85 -2.39 -1.41
N ARG A 117 12.10 -1.34 -2.18
CA ARG A 117 13.46 -0.83 -2.43
C ARG A 117 14.15 -0.20 -1.22
N ARG A 118 13.42 -0.01 -0.12
CA ARG A 118 13.99 0.54 1.13
C ARG A 118 14.76 -0.50 1.92
N PHE A 119 14.69 -1.74 1.48
CA PHE A 119 15.37 -2.87 2.09
C PHE A 119 16.45 -3.41 1.17
N SER A 120 17.54 -3.90 1.76
CA SER A 120 18.64 -4.50 0.99
C SER A 120 18.25 -5.85 0.39
N SER A 121 17.30 -6.56 1.01
CA SER A 121 16.75 -7.78 0.47
C SER A 121 15.30 -7.98 0.87
N VAL A 122 14.55 -8.60 -0.04
CA VAL A 122 13.17 -9.03 0.17
C VAL A 122 13.10 -10.50 -0.23
N THR A 123 12.76 -11.36 0.70
CA THR A 123 12.62 -12.80 0.44
C THR A 123 11.25 -13.30 0.84
N PHE A 124 10.79 -14.33 0.13
CA PHE A 124 9.48 -14.92 0.38
C PHE A 124 9.65 -16.38 0.76
N ASN A 125 9.12 -16.75 1.92
CA ASN A 125 8.96 -18.15 2.27
C ASN A 125 7.57 -18.62 1.86
N LEU A 126 7.50 -19.51 0.89
CA LEU A 126 6.25 -19.98 0.30
C LEU A 126 5.82 -21.35 0.79
N PHE A 127 6.60 -21.92 1.70
CA PHE A 127 6.38 -23.27 2.19
C PHE A 127 6.10 -23.26 3.69
N GLY A 128 5.14 -24.06 4.15
CA GLY A 128 4.75 -24.06 5.55
C GLY A 128 4.11 -22.75 5.98
N ASN A 129 4.67 -22.12 7.00
CA ASN A 129 4.27 -20.78 7.41
C ASN A 129 4.82 -19.77 6.41
N LYS A 130 3.95 -19.20 5.60
CA LYS A 130 4.34 -18.25 4.57
C LYS A 130 4.59 -16.86 5.15
N TYR A 131 5.70 -16.26 4.74
CA TYR A 131 6.04 -14.91 5.17
C TYR A 131 6.88 -14.18 4.13
N MET A 132 6.84 -12.87 4.18
CA MET A 132 7.77 -11.98 3.49
C MET A 132 8.79 -11.48 4.51
N GLU A 133 10.08 -11.64 4.22
CA GLU A 133 11.14 -11.16 5.08
C GLU A 133 11.82 -9.94 4.44
N LEU A 134 11.89 -8.87 5.22
CA LEU A 134 12.51 -7.60 4.85
C LEU A 134 13.78 -7.40 5.68
N LYS A 135 14.90 -7.17 5.02
CA LYS A 135 16.20 -6.93 5.67
C LYS A 135 16.87 -5.66 5.19
#